data_be207657072991ea7bffea88ed75455e
#
_entry.id   be207657072991ea7bffea88ed75455e
#
_cell.length_a   1.000
_cell.length_b   1.000
_cell.length_c   1.000
_cell.angle_alpha   90.00
_cell.angle_beta   90.00
_cell.angle_gamma   90.00
#
_symmetry.space_group_name_H-M   'P 1'
#
loop_
_entity.id
_entity.type
_entity.pdbx_description
1 polymer ?
#
loop_
_entity_poly.entity_id
_entity_poly.type
_entity_poly.pdbx_seq_one_letter_code
_entity_poly.pdbx_strand_id
1 'polypeptide(L)'
;MLKKIFTTLFVWLLALPLTTDEIMEDEAVKLLQKYLQVDTISPPGNESRAVEFLARIFEEEGIEYDSAESAPGRGNIWARLEGGDKPALILLHHSDVVPANEEYWDFDPLSGDIVDGYIQGRGALDMKGLGVAHLANFLKLHRSDKKLNRDIILIAAADEESGGAFGMGW
;
A
#
# COMPACT_ATOMS: atom_id res chain seq x y z
N MET A 1 20.31 9.89 -65.43
CA MET A 1 19.40 10.38 -64.36
C MET A 1 19.01 9.19 -63.49
N LEU A 2 19.68 8.99 -62.34
CA LEU A 2 19.42 7.89 -61.42
C LEU A 2 18.43 8.38 -60.34
N LYS A 3 17.20 7.88 -60.34
CA LYS A 3 16.23 8.15 -59.28
C LYS A 3 16.60 7.31 -58.06
N LYS A 4 17.01 7.97 -56.97
CA LYS A 4 17.17 7.35 -55.65
C LYS A 4 15.79 7.13 -55.05
N ILE A 5 15.42 5.87 -54.89
CA ILE A 5 14.25 5.46 -54.15
C ILE A 5 14.65 5.42 -52.66
N PHE A 6 14.17 6.36 -51.86
CA PHE A 6 14.27 6.32 -50.39
C PHE A 6 13.14 5.41 -49.87
N THR A 7 13.52 4.23 -49.46
CA THR A 7 12.60 3.35 -48.73
C THR A 7 12.66 3.74 -47.25
N THR A 8 11.62 4.42 -46.79
CA THR A 8 11.47 4.76 -45.36
C THR A 8 11.00 3.50 -44.64
N LEU A 9 11.89 2.90 -43.85
CA LEU A 9 11.56 1.77 -42.99
C LEU A 9 10.77 2.32 -41.80
N PHE A 10 9.45 2.06 -41.77
CA PHE A 10 8.58 2.37 -40.62
C PHE A 10 8.75 1.24 -39.61
N VAL A 11 9.57 1.44 -38.58
CA VAL A 11 9.67 0.52 -37.44
C VAL A 11 8.45 0.74 -36.55
N TRP A 12 7.47 -0.15 -36.66
CA TRP A 12 6.37 -0.23 -35.68
C TRP A 12 6.96 -0.80 -34.39
N LEU A 13 7.19 0.06 -33.41
CA LEU A 13 7.43 -0.39 -32.04
C LEU A 13 6.08 -0.97 -31.53
N LEU A 14 5.92 -2.27 -31.61
CA LEU A 14 4.80 -2.97 -30.96
C LEU A 14 5.08 -2.89 -29.45
N ALA A 15 4.42 -1.96 -28.76
CA ALA A 15 4.34 -2.00 -27.32
C ALA A 15 3.59 -3.28 -26.93
N LEU A 16 4.31 -4.25 -26.39
CA LEU A 16 3.68 -5.42 -25.80
C LEU A 16 2.81 -4.97 -24.61
N PRO A 17 1.60 -5.51 -24.45
CA PRO A 17 0.82 -5.21 -23.26
C PRO A 17 1.57 -5.70 -22.02
N LEU A 18 1.55 -4.92 -20.95
CA LEU A 18 2.10 -5.32 -19.65
C LEU A 18 1.40 -6.59 -19.18
N THR A 19 2.15 -7.47 -18.54
CA THR A 19 1.58 -8.64 -17.86
C THR A 19 0.79 -8.21 -16.63
N THR A 20 -0.10 -9.05 -16.14
CA THR A 20 -0.85 -8.79 -14.91
C THR A 20 0.08 -8.55 -13.72
N ASP A 21 1.21 -9.26 -13.66
CA ASP A 21 2.17 -9.12 -12.57
C ASP A 21 2.94 -7.80 -12.66
N GLU A 22 3.33 -7.33 -13.85
CA GLU A 22 3.98 -6.02 -14.07
C GLU A 22 3.01 -4.86 -13.71
N ILE A 23 1.73 -4.97 -14.06
CA ILE A 23 0.71 -3.98 -13.68
C ILE A 23 0.55 -3.92 -12.15
N MET A 24 0.53 -5.05 -11.49
CA MET A 24 0.42 -5.12 -10.02
C MET A 24 1.65 -4.57 -9.31
N GLU A 25 2.84 -4.79 -9.85
CA GLU A 25 4.09 -4.23 -9.30
C GLU A 25 4.07 -2.70 -9.39
N ASP A 26 3.70 -2.14 -10.55
CA ASP A 26 3.57 -0.69 -10.73
C ASP A 26 2.50 -0.08 -9.82
N GLU A 27 1.38 -0.77 -9.61
CA GLU A 27 0.32 -0.35 -8.68
C GLU A 27 0.83 -0.34 -7.23
N ALA A 28 1.53 -1.39 -6.79
CA ALA A 28 2.08 -1.46 -5.44
C ALA A 28 3.11 -0.35 -5.17
N VAL A 29 3.96 -0.05 -6.14
CA VAL A 29 4.91 1.07 -6.06
C VAL A 29 4.18 2.39 -5.85
N LYS A 30 3.16 2.67 -6.66
CA LYS A 30 2.35 3.90 -6.56
C LYS A 30 1.57 3.98 -5.24
N LEU A 31 1.05 2.85 -4.77
CA LEU A 31 0.37 2.78 -3.47
C LEU A 31 1.34 3.10 -2.33
N LEU A 32 2.55 2.53 -2.37
CA LEU A 32 3.55 2.81 -1.35
C LEU A 32 3.95 4.28 -1.33
N GLN A 33 4.23 4.88 -2.49
CA GLN A 33 4.54 6.31 -2.58
C GLN A 33 3.45 7.17 -1.91
N LYS A 34 2.18 6.92 -2.26
CA LYS A 34 1.04 7.65 -1.68
C LYS A 34 0.86 7.37 -0.18
N TYR A 35 1.08 6.13 0.25
CA TYR A 35 0.93 5.77 1.66
C TYR A 35 2.03 6.39 2.53
N LEU A 36 3.25 6.53 2.01
CA LEU A 36 4.34 7.24 2.70
C LEU A 36 4.04 8.73 2.92
N GLN A 37 3.29 9.36 2.00
CA GLN A 37 2.85 10.75 2.10
C GLN A 37 1.75 10.98 3.16
N VAL A 38 1.11 9.92 3.63
CA VAL A 38 0.15 10.00 4.73
C VAL A 38 0.91 10.16 6.05
N ASP A 39 0.84 11.35 6.63
CA ASP A 39 1.48 11.65 7.91
C ASP A 39 0.77 10.96 9.07
N THR A 40 1.41 9.92 9.59
CA THR A 40 0.98 9.13 10.75
C THR A 40 2.10 9.05 11.80
N ILE A 41 2.90 10.12 11.91
CA ILE A 41 3.97 10.20 12.92
C ILE A 41 3.39 10.08 14.32
N SER A 42 3.94 9.17 15.11
CA SER A 42 3.56 8.91 16.50
C SER A 42 4.76 9.17 17.42
N PRO A 43 4.62 9.99 18.50
CA PRO A 43 3.47 10.81 18.85
C PRO A 43 3.28 12.03 17.94
N PRO A 44 2.08 12.65 17.83
CA PRO A 44 0.88 12.30 18.60
C PRO A 44 0.09 11.10 18.05
N GLY A 45 0.41 10.59 16.85
CA GLY A 45 -0.37 9.66 16.07
C GLY A 45 -1.51 10.37 15.33
N ASN A 46 -1.79 9.94 14.12
CA ASN A 46 -2.86 10.45 13.27
C ASN A 46 -3.30 9.33 12.31
N GLU A 47 -3.40 8.11 12.83
CA GLU A 47 -3.63 6.91 12.03
C GLU A 47 -5.02 6.91 11.40
N SER A 48 -5.96 7.73 11.87
CA SER A 48 -7.23 7.99 11.18
C SER A 48 -7.02 8.49 9.75
N ARG A 49 -5.88 9.13 9.42
CA ARG A 49 -5.50 9.48 8.04
C ARG A 49 -5.14 8.25 7.20
N ALA A 50 -4.52 7.25 7.83
CA ALA A 50 -4.25 5.97 7.18
C ALA A 50 -5.55 5.20 6.93
N VAL A 51 -6.49 5.25 7.88
CA VAL A 51 -7.84 4.71 7.70
C VAL A 51 -8.52 5.34 6.49
N GLU A 52 -8.52 6.67 6.38
CA GLU A 52 -9.10 7.38 5.22
C GLU A 52 -8.44 6.99 3.89
N PHE A 53 -7.12 6.79 3.89
CA PHE A 53 -6.39 6.36 2.71
C PHE A 53 -6.78 4.95 2.27
N LEU A 54 -6.81 3.99 3.19
CA LEU A 54 -7.15 2.60 2.91
C LEU A 54 -8.65 2.42 2.60
N ALA A 55 -9.52 3.14 3.31
CA ALA A 55 -10.96 3.14 3.07
C ALA A 55 -11.31 3.51 1.63
N ARG A 56 -10.68 4.56 1.08
CA ARG A 56 -10.88 4.94 -0.34
C ARG A 56 -10.53 3.81 -1.30
N ILE A 57 -9.44 3.08 -1.03
CA ILE A 57 -9.04 1.94 -1.86
C ILE A 57 -10.09 0.83 -1.76
N PHE A 58 -10.57 0.52 -0.57
CA PHE A 58 -11.60 -0.50 -0.38
C PHE A 58 -12.92 -0.11 -1.06
N GLU A 59 -13.31 1.17 -0.98
CA GLU A 59 -14.50 1.70 -1.66
C GLU A 59 -14.38 1.61 -3.19
N GLU A 60 -13.22 1.98 -3.75
CA GLU A 60 -12.93 1.88 -5.18
C GLU A 60 -12.99 0.43 -5.69
N GLU A 61 -12.57 -0.53 -4.87
CA GLU A 61 -12.59 -1.96 -5.17
C GLU A 61 -13.92 -2.66 -4.84
N GLY A 62 -14.84 -1.97 -4.16
CA GLY A 62 -16.09 -2.57 -3.69
C GLY A 62 -15.90 -3.59 -2.58
N ILE A 63 -14.87 -3.42 -1.75
CA ILE A 63 -14.53 -4.28 -0.61
C ILE A 63 -15.23 -3.74 0.64
N GLU A 64 -15.98 -4.58 1.33
CA GLU A 64 -16.53 -4.25 2.65
C GLU A 64 -15.41 -4.20 3.69
N TYR A 65 -15.44 -3.16 4.54
CA TYR A 65 -14.48 -2.96 5.61
C TYR A 65 -15.17 -2.40 6.86
N ASP A 66 -14.51 -2.58 7.99
CA ASP A 66 -14.86 -1.91 9.24
C ASP A 66 -13.68 -1.06 9.71
N SER A 67 -13.97 -0.03 10.48
CA SER A 67 -12.97 0.80 11.12
C SER A 67 -13.42 1.26 12.48
N ALA A 68 -12.47 1.54 13.36
CA ALA A 68 -12.75 2.09 14.67
C ALA A 68 -11.63 3.03 15.10
N GLU A 69 -12.00 4.07 15.84
CA GLU A 69 -11.06 5.01 16.44
C GLU A 69 -11.00 4.74 17.95
N SER A 70 -9.89 4.20 18.43
CA SER A 70 -9.69 3.82 19.84
C SER A 70 -9.48 5.03 20.76
N ALA A 71 -8.96 6.12 20.22
CA ALA A 71 -8.83 7.44 20.82
C ALA A 71 -8.77 8.47 19.69
N PRO A 72 -8.93 9.78 19.95
CA PRO A 72 -8.88 10.80 18.90
C PRO A 72 -7.63 10.67 18.01
N GLY A 73 -7.82 10.48 16.70
CA GLY A 73 -6.76 10.29 15.71
C GLY A 73 -6.16 8.88 15.63
N ARG A 74 -6.49 7.97 16.57
CA ARG A 74 -5.93 6.62 16.67
C ARG A 74 -6.83 5.61 15.95
N GLY A 75 -6.88 5.71 14.62
CA GLY A 75 -7.75 4.90 13.77
C GLY A 75 -7.17 3.53 13.43
N ASN A 76 -8.03 2.53 13.45
CA ASN A 76 -7.76 1.15 13.02
C ASN A 76 -8.76 0.77 11.92
N ILE A 77 -8.34 -0.01 10.94
CA ILE A 77 -9.19 -0.47 9.84
C ILE A 77 -8.89 -1.93 9.50
N TRP A 78 -9.94 -2.68 9.14
CA TRP A 78 -9.79 -4.06 8.69
C TRP A 78 -10.82 -4.41 7.61
N ALA A 79 -10.43 -5.31 6.73
CA ALA A 79 -11.27 -5.88 5.69
C ALA A 79 -11.09 -7.40 5.64
N ARG A 80 -12.13 -8.13 5.19
CA ARG A 80 -12.14 -9.58 5.14
C ARG A 80 -12.56 -10.08 3.77
N LEU A 81 -11.80 -10.98 3.21
CA LEU A 81 -12.22 -11.83 2.09
C LEU A 81 -12.68 -13.16 2.66
N GLU A 82 -13.94 -13.49 2.43
CA GLU A 82 -14.53 -14.76 2.90
C GLU A 82 -13.92 -15.94 2.15
N GLY A 83 -13.73 -17.04 2.87
CA GLY A 83 -13.16 -18.28 2.35
C GLY A 83 -13.79 -19.52 2.94
N GLY A 84 -13.05 -20.63 2.93
CA GLY A 84 -13.51 -21.91 3.48
C GLY A 84 -13.22 -22.06 4.98
N ASP A 85 -13.37 -23.29 5.46
CA ASP A 85 -13.44 -23.61 6.90
C ASP A 85 -12.09 -23.64 7.63
N LYS A 86 -10.96 -23.40 6.93
CA LYS A 86 -9.65 -23.35 7.61
C LYS A 86 -9.52 -22.07 8.42
N PRO A 87 -8.71 -22.07 9.51
CA PRO A 87 -8.43 -20.86 10.27
C PRO A 87 -8.03 -19.70 9.39
N ALA A 88 -8.52 -18.51 9.69
CA ALA A 88 -8.22 -17.29 8.92
C ALA A 88 -6.71 -17.00 8.88
N LEU A 89 -6.26 -16.39 7.79
CA LEU A 89 -4.94 -15.78 7.69
C LEU A 89 -5.08 -14.27 7.89
N ILE A 90 -4.33 -13.74 8.85
CA ILE A 90 -4.29 -12.30 9.13
C ILE A 90 -3.03 -11.70 8.48
N LEU A 91 -3.24 -10.66 7.69
CA LEU A 91 -2.22 -9.79 7.11
C LEU A 91 -2.24 -8.50 7.93
N LEU A 92 -1.40 -8.43 8.95
CA LEU A 92 -1.34 -7.32 9.88
C LEU A 92 -0.17 -6.41 9.55
N HIS A 93 -0.40 -5.09 9.59
CA HIS A 93 0.65 -4.08 9.66
C HIS A 93 0.23 -2.94 10.58
N HIS A 94 1.19 -2.23 11.16
CA HIS A 94 0.91 -0.96 11.81
C HIS A 94 1.01 0.19 10.81
N SER A 95 0.21 1.22 11.05
CA SER A 95 0.10 2.38 10.15
C SER A 95 0.84 3.61 10.67
N ASP A 96 1.18 3.64 11.95
CA ASP A 96 2.00 4.68 12.54
C ASP A 96 3.48 4.53 12.18
N VAL A 97 4.21 5.61 12.33
CA VAL A 97 5.65 5.67 12.09
C VAL A 97 6.31 6.53 13.17
N VAL A 98 7.55 6.20 13.56
CA VAL A 98 8.32 7.03 14.48
C VAL A 98 8.65 8.39 13.87
N PRO A 99 8.91 9.42 14.70
CA PRO A 99 9.31 10.74 14.23
C PRO A 99 10.53 10.70 13.29
N ALA A 100 10.55 11.60 12.33
CA ALA A 100 11.70 11.85 11.49
C ALA A 100 12.12 13.31 11.70
N ASN A 101 13.29 13.52 12.31
CA ASN A 101 13.85 14.87 12.40
C ASN A 101 14.51 15.19 11.06
N GLU A 102 13.92 16.13 10.31
CA GLU A 102 14.36 16.53 8.95
C GLU A 102 15.85 16.93 8.92
N GLU A 103 16.41 17.43 10.04
CA GLU A 103 17.83 17.78 10.14
C GLU A 103 18.78 16.58 9.82
N TYR A 104 18.29 15.35 10.01
CA TYR A 104 19.06 14.12 9.77
C TYR A 104 18.68 13.40 8.48
N TRP A 105 17.88 14.06 7.62
CA TRP A 105 17.43 13.51 6.35
C TRP A 105 17.88 14.40 5.21
N ASP A 106 18.42 13.81 4.14
CA ASP A 106 18.83 14.53 2.94
C ASP A 106 17.63 14.82 2.00
N PHE A 107 16.42 14.40 2.39
CA PHE A 107 15.17 14.54 1.64
C PHE A 107 14.00 14.62 2.60
N ASP A 108 12.81 15.04 2.11
CA ASP A 108 11.57 15.03 2.89
C ASP A 108 11.21 13.59 3.31
N PRO A 109 11.18 13.28 4.63
CA PRO A 109 10.88 11.95 5.14
C PRO A 109 9.50 11.41 4.71
N LEU A 110 8.57 12.25 4.28
CA LEU A 110 7.23 11.84 3.83
C LEU A 110 7.05 11.98 2.31
N SER A 111 8.12 12.19 1.53
CA SER A 111 8.00 12.40 0.08
C SER A 111 7.49 11.17 -0.68
N GLY A 112 7.96 9.99 -0.32
CA GLY A 112 7.70 8.78 -1.11
C GLY A 112 8.37 8.80 -2.50
N ASP A 113 9.43 9.58 -2.68
CA ASP A 113 10.13 9.71 -3.95
C ASP A 113 10.87 8.43 -4.34
N ILE A 114 11.03 8.22 -5.64
CA ILE A 114 11.89 7.16 -6.18
C ILE A 114 13.21 7.77 -6.61
N VAL A 115 14.30 7.38 -5.96
CA VAL A 115 15.65 7.81 -6.29
C VAL A 115 16.53 6.58 -6.46
N ASP A 116 17.21 6.49 -7.59
CA ASP A 116 18.10 5.37 -7.95
C ASP A 116 17.44 3.97 -7.81
N GLY A 117 16.14 3.88 -8.07
CA GLY A 117 15.36 2.63 -7.98
C GLY A 117 14.88 2.27 -6.57
N TYR A 118 15.06 3.15 -5.59
CA TYR A 118 14.59 2.97 -4.21
C TYR A 118 13.47 3.96 -3.88
N ILE A 119 12.41 3.49 -3.23
CA ILE A 119 11.37 4.36 -2.66
C ILE A 119 11.88 4.86 -1.31
N GLN A 120 12.00 6.18 -1.18
CA GLN A 120 12.52 6.84 0.02
C GLN A 120 11.37 7.35 0.88
N GLY A 121 11.45 7.13 2.20
CA GLY A 121 10.50 7.70 3.13
C GLY A 121 10.49 7.01 4.50
N ARG A 122 10.05 7.74 5.53
CA ARG A 122 9.79 7.18 6.86
C ARG A 122 8.63 6.19 6.76
N GLY A 123 8.84 4.97 7.25
CA GLY A 123 7.87 3.88 7.13
C GLY A 123 8.01 3.03 5.86
N ALA A 124 8.92 3.37 4.92
CA ALA A 124 9.13 2.57 3.73
C ALA A 124 9.51 1.12 4.07
N LEU A 125 10.32 0.91 5.10
CA LEU A 125 10.72 -0.40 5.60
C LEU A 125 9.85 -0.85 6.79
N ASP A 126 9.62 0.04 7.76
CA ASP A 126 8.90 -0.21 9.00
C ASP A 126 7.68 0.73 9.13
N MET A 127 6.41 0.26 8.83
CA MET A 127 6.25 -0.96 8.02
C MET A 127 5.19 -0.77 6.92
N LYS A 128 5.02 0.48 6.42
CA LYS A 128 4.08 0.75 5.31
C LYS A 128 4.42 -0.03 4.04
N GLY A 129 5.71 -0.30 3.81
CA GLY A 129 6.15 -1.14 2.68
C GLY A 129 5.59 -2.56 2.76
N LEU A 130 5.69 -3.21 3.92
CA LEU A 130 5.07 -4.51 4.13
C LEU A 130 3.54 -4.41 4.10
N GLY A 131 2.98 -3.32 4.66
CA GLY A 131 1.54 -3.04 4.60
C GLY A 131 1.02 -2.98 3.17
N VAL A 132 1.73 -2.32 2.26
CA VAL A 132 1.38 -2.28 0.83
C VAL A 132 1.57 -3.64 0.16
N ALA A 133 2.61 -4.40 0.51
CA ALA A 133 2.76 -5.76 0.00
C ALA A 133 1.58 -6.66 0.42
N HIS A 134 1.09 -6.53 1.65
CA HIS A 134 -0.12 -7.19 2.14
C HIS A 134 -1.35 -6.75 1.35
N LEU A 135 -1.55 -5.42 1.21
CA LEU A 135 -2.67 -4.83 0.48
C LEU A 135 -2.69 -5.29 -0.99
N ALA A 136 -1.58 -5.21 -1.70
CA ALA A 136 -1.49 -5.63 -3.10
C ALA A 136 -1.88 -7.11 -3.29
N ASN A 137 -1.41 -7.99 -2.40
CA ASN A 137 -1.80 -9.40 -2.43
C ASN A 137 -3.28 -9.61 -2.07
N PHE A 138 -3.82 -8.84 -1.12
CA PHE A 138 -5.23 -8.86 -0.75
C PHE A 138 -6.11 -8.45 -1.93
N LEU A 139 -5.78 -7.34 -2.61
CA LEU A 139 -6.47 -6.87 -3.80
C LEU A 139 -6.38 -7.88 -4.96
N LYS A 140 -5.20 -8.49 -5.17
CA LYS A 140 -5.02 -9.55 -6.18
C LYS A 140 -5.92 -10.76 -5.91
N LEU A 141 -6.07 -11.15 -4.65
CA LEU A 141 -6.98 -12.23 -4.26
C LEU A 141 -8.45 -11.83 -4.47
N HIS A 142 -8.83 -10.63 -4.07
CA HIS A 142 -10.18 -10.08 -4.26
C HIS A 142 -10.58 -10.05 -5.74
N ARG A 143 -9.70 -9.56 -6.60
CA ARG A 143 -9.92 -9.46 -8.06
C ARG A 143 -9.86 -10.81 -8.78
N SER A 144 -9.47 -11.88 -8.09
CA SER A 144 -9.33 -13.21 -8.69
C SER A 144 -10.59 -14.03 -8.52
N ASP A 145 -10.91 -14.89 -9.52
CA ASP A 145 -12.00 -15.88 -9.43
C ASP A 145 -11.63 -17.10 -8.56
N LYS A 146 -10.50 -17.03 -7.83
CA LYS A 146 -10.01 -18.18 -7.05
C LYS A 146 -10.83 -18.37 -5.79
N LYS A 147 -11.37 -19.56 -5.60
CA LYS A 147 -12.01 -19.92 -4.35
C LYS A 147 -10.96 -20.03 -3.23
N LEU A 148 -11.10 -19.19 -2.22
CA LEU A 148 -10.27 -19.23 -1.04
C LEU A 148 -10.69 -20.41 -0.14
N ASN A 149 -9.72 -21.06 0.51
CA ASN A 149 -9.99 -22.16 1.44
C ASN A 149 -9.98 -21.75 2.90
N ARG A 150 -9.77 -20.46 3.16
CA ARG A 150 -9.82 -19.76 4.44
C ARG A 150 -10.11 -18.29 4.22
N ASP A 151 -10.56 -17.62 5.26
CA ASP A 151 -10.64 -16.16 5.24
C ASP A 151 -9.26 -15.53 5.20
N ILE A 152 -9.17 -14.39 4.51
CA ILE A 152 -8.02 -13.52 4.55
C ILE A 152 -8.47 -12.20 5.17
N ILE A 153 -7.83 -11.79 6.24
CA ILE A 153 -8.15 -10.55 6.96
C ILE A 153 -6.96 -9.62 6.84
N LEU A 154 -7.17 -8.44 6.28
CA LEU A 154 -6.17 -7.36 6.25
C LEU A 154 -6.47 -6.41 7.41
N ILE A 155 -5.47 -6.08 8.21
CA ILE A 155 -5.58 -5.14 9.34
C ILE A 155 -4.47 -4.10 9.24
N ALA A 156 -4.85 -2.82 9.33
CA ALA A 156 -3.95 -1.72 9.61
C ALA A 156 -4.25 -1.18 11.02
N ALA A 157 -3.30 -1.37 11.93
CA ALA A 157 -3.44 -1.01 13.33
C ALA A 157 -2.66 0.28 13.66
N ALA A 158 -3.13 1.01 14.66
CA ALA A 158 -2.47 2.18 15.21
C ALA A 158 -1.44 1.80 16.29
N ASP A 159 -0.58 2.76 16.67
CA ASP A 159 0.13 2.83 17.97
C ASP A 159 1.21 1.76 18.23
N GLU A 160 1.65 1.03 17.22
CA GLU A 160 2.65 -0.02 17.45
C GLU A 160 3.96 0.57 18.00
N GLU A 161 4.41 1.67 17.39
CA GLU A 161 5.64 2.39 17.72
C GLU A 161 5.64 3.03 19.15
N SER A 162 4.47 3.06 19.78
CA SER A 162 4.28 3.61 21.14
C SER A 162 3.73 2.58 22.14
N GLY A 163 3.70 1.29 21.75
CA GLY A 163 3.34 0.18 22.61
C GLY A 163 1.98 -0.47 22.36
N GLY A 164 1.25 -0.05 21.31
CA GLY A 164 0.09 -0.73 20.77
C GLY A 164 -1.20 -0.66 21.57
N ALA A 165 -1.26 0.17 22.63
CA ALA A 165 -2.43 0.27 23.49
C ALA A 165 -3.68 0.80 22.77
N PHE A 166 -3.50 1.61 21.73
CA PHE A 166 -4.56 2.16 20.88
C PHE A 166 -4.75 1.37 19.57
N GLY A 167 -3.94 0.34 19.33
CA GLY A 167 -4.00 -0.55 18.19
C GLY A 167 -4.44 -1.96 18.60
N MET A 168 -3.55 -2.94 18.41
CA MET A 168 -3.86 -4.35 18.69
C MET A 168 -4.10 -4.66 20.19
N GLY A 169 -3.73 -3.77 21.09
CA GLY A 169 -3.99 -3.89 22.52
C GLY A 169 -5.36 -3.39 22.96
N TRP A 170 -6.06 -2.69 22.08
CA TRP A 170 -7.39 -2.15 22.32
C TRP A 170 -8.45 -3.19 21.98
#